data_48f772c2af91658fb2aa4288116d6ceb
#
_entry.id   48f772c2af91658fb2aa4288116d6ceb
#
_cell.length_a   1.000
_cell.length_b   1.000
_cell.length_c   1.000
_cell.angle_alpha   90.00
_cell.angle_beta   90.00
_cell.angle_gamma   90.00
#
_symmetry.space_group_name_H-M   'P 1'
#
loop_
_entity.id
_entity.type
_entity.pdbx_description
1 polymer ?
#
loop_
_entity_poly.entity_id
_entity_poly.type
_entity_poly.pdbx_seq_one_letter_code
_entity_poly.pdbx_strand_id
1 'polypeptide(L)'
;MDSGMHVSVEVQAGPEKIGQLEGQLRDQVEAIIGFSKEDSHASLLAFERALWPLVCVVFRLAVALFLATKHQRLDVSGWLDHWKVERSFATRTIRTLCGAVTFGRVYLRPRRGKGNGWFPLDAALGITADGFSWRVIEIATRLATRVSYAASHGLMKAMLGWAPSSEAIESLAIGLGSRAAAFVESQGPFEDDGEVLVIEVDGKAIPTATEAEMQARRRP
;
A
#
# COMPACT_ATOMS: atom_id res chain seq x y z
N MET A 1 23.68 11.76 14.18
CA MET A 1 24.10 10.57 13.43
C MET A 1 23.06 9.50 13.72
N ASP A 2 22.10 9.37 12.81
CA ASP A 2 20.94 8.49 13.01
C ASP A 2 21.24 7.17 12.32
N SER A 3 21.86 6.25 13.06
CA SER A 3 22.08 4.87 12.63
C SER A 3 20.80 4.08 12.89
N GLY A 4 19.73 4.46 12.18
CA GLY A 4 18.50 3.68 12.16
C GLY A 4 18.81 2.31 11.57
N MET A 5 18.85 1.30 12.41
CA MET A 5 18.98 -0.10 12.02
C MET A 5 17.74 -0.48 11.19
N HIS A 6 17.81 -0.28 9.87
CA HIS A 6 16.83 -0.81 8.94
C HIS A 6 16.96 -2.33 8.94
N VAL A 7 16.23 -3.01 9.81
CA VAL A 7 16.04 -4.45 9.71
C VAL A 7 15.14 -4.69 8.50
N SER A 8 15.75 -4.80 7.34
CA SER A 8 15.10 -5.23 6.10
C SER A 8 14.92 -6.76 6.17
N VAL A 9 13.91 -7.21 6.90
CA VAL A 9 13.49 -8.60 6.81
C VAL A 9 12.65 -8.72 5.54
N GLU A 10 13.24 -9.33 4.52
CA GLU A 10 12.51 -9.67 3.29
C GLU A 10 11.58 -10.84 3.60
N VAL A 11 10.30 -10.53 3.85
CA VAL A 11 9.29 -11.55 4.15
C VAL A 11 8.72 -12.04 2.82
N GLN A 12 9.04 -13.30 2.48
CA GLN A 12 8.48 -13.96 1.31
C GLN A 12 7.31 -14.86 1.73
N ALA A 13 6.13 -14.60 1.15
CA ALA A 13 4.92 -15.37 1.39
C ALA A 13 4.63 -16.33 0.24
N GLY A 14 4.45 -17.61 0.56
CA GLY A 14 4.00 -18.65 -0.35
C GLY A 14 3.28 -19.75 0.43
N PRO A 15 2.41 -20.56 -0.22
CA PRO A 15 1.66 -21.61 0.48
C PRO A 15 2.55 -22.62 1.20
N GLU A 16 3.71 -22.91 0.63
CA GLU A 16 4.71 -23.84 1.18
C GLU A 16 5.40 -23.29 2.45
N LYS A 17 5.28 -22.00 2.71
CA LYS A 17 5.93 -21.30 3.83
C LYS A 17 5.01 -21.01 5.01
N ILE A 18 3.74 -21.43 4.96
CA ILE A 18 2.75 -21.12 6.00
C ILE A 18 3.25 -21.51 7.39
N GLY A 19 3.65 -22.76 7.57
CA GLY A 19 4.17 -23.23 8.87
C GLY A 19 5.43 -22.49 9.33
N GLN A 20 6.32 -22.11 8.41
CA GLN A 20 7.51 -21.31 8.71
C GLN A 20 7.10 -19.90 9.14
N LEU A 21 6.14 -19.26 8.44
CA LEU A 21 5.65 -17.93 8.78
C LEU A 21 4.94 -17.90 10.14
N GLU A 22 4.18 -18.93 10.47
CA GLU A 22 3.56 -19.10 11.79
C GLU A 22 4.61 -19.21 12.90
N GLY A 23 5.66 -20.03 12.70
CA GLY A 23 6.78 -20.14 13.62
C GLY A 23 7.48 -18.79 13.81
N GLN A 24 7.89 -18.15 12.73
CA GLN A 24 8.53 -16.83 12.78
C GLN A 24 7.68 -15.77 13.47
N LEU A 25 6.37 -15.77 13.22
CA LEU A 25 5.44 -14.83 13.87
C LEU A 25 5.40 -15.05 15.37
N ARG A 26 5.36 -16.31 15.83
CA ARG A 26 5.38 -16.68 17.24
C ARG A 26 6.70 -16.25 17.90
N ASP A 27 7.82 -16.61 17.29
CA ASP A 27 9.15 -16.26 17.79
C ASP A 27 9.31 -14.72 17.92
N GLN A 28 8.79 -13.97 16.96
CA GLN A 28 8.87 -12.52 16.99
C GLN A 28 7.99 -11.89 18.07
N VAL A 29 6.80 -12.48 18.33
CA VAL A 29 5.94 -12.05 19.46
C VAL A 29 6.63 -12.35 20.79
N GLU A 30 7.25 -13.51 20.95
CA GLU A 30 8.02 -13.88 22.15
C GLU A 30 9.22 -12.94 22.35
N ALA A 31 9.92 -12.58 21.28
CA ALA A 31 11.00 -11.58 21.31
C ALA A 31 10.51 -10.21 21.82
N ILE A 32 9.32 -9.74 21.37
CA ILE A 32 8.73 -8.49 21.87
C ILE A 32 8.39 -8.61 23.37
N ILE A 33 7.85 -9.74 23.80
CA ILE A 33 7.56 -9.98 25.23
C ILE A 33 8.84 -9.96 26.06
N GLY A 34 9.91 -10.59 25.58
CA GLY A 34 11.24 -10.55 26.20
C GLY A 34 11.76 -9.13 26.31
N PHE A 35 11.81 -8.42 25.17
CA PHE A 35 12.24 -7.02 25.08
C PHE A 35 11.48 -6.09 26.02
N SER A 36 10.16 -6.30 26.19
CA SER A 36 9.33 -5.47 27.06
C SER A 36 9.59 -5.69 28.57
N LYS A 37 10.31 -6.76 28.93
CA LYS A 37 10.70 -7.06 30.31
C LYS A 37 12.13 -6.61 30.65
N GLU A 38 12.88 -6.16 29.65
CA GLU A 38 14.25 -5.69 29.85
C GLU A 38 14.24 -4.31 30.54
N ASP A 39 15.06 -4.16 31.57
CA ASP A 39 15.24 -2.90 32.31
C ASP A 39 16.38 -2.06 31.69
N SER A 40 16.57 -2.15 30.38
CA SER A 40 17.67 -1.50 29.66
C SER A 40 17.32 -0.12 29.07
N HIS A 41 16.03 0.28 29.09
CA HIS A 41 15.57 1.49 28.45
C HIS A 41 15.57 2.69 29.40
N ALA A 42 16.34 3.72 29.05
CA ALA A 42 16.48 4.95 29.85
C ALA A 42 15.18 5.80 29.95
N SER A 43 14.21 5.59 29.03
CA SER A 43 12.95 6.33 29.00
C SER A 43 11.89 5.60 28.18
N LEU A 44 10.61 5.93 28.41
CA LEU A 44 9.49 5.43 27.60
C LEU A 44 9.69 5.76 26.11
N LEU A 45 10.15 6.97 25.77
CA LEU A 45 10.43 7.36 24.39
C LEU A 45 11.50 6.47 23.73
N ALA A 46 12.55 6.13 24.48
CA ALA A 46 13.60 5.21 23.99
C ALA A 46 13.03 3.81 23.75
N PHE A 47 12.21 3.32 24.66
CA PHE A 47 11.50 2.05 24.53
C PHE A 47 10.57 2.03 23.30
N GLU A 48 9.70 3.03 23.13
CA GLU A 48 8.77 3.11 21.99
C GLU A 48 9.51 3.15 20.65
N ARG A 49 10.60 3.91 20.55
CA ARG A 49 11.44 3.97 19.35
C ARG A 49 12.08 2.63 19.01
N ALA A 50 12.53 1.90 20.00
CA ALA A 50 13.14 0.58 19.81
C ALA A 50 12.09 -0.52 19.55
N LEU A 51 10.90 -0.42 20.13
CA LEU A 51 9.80 -1.35 19.94
C LEU A 51 9.19 -1.25 18.51
N TRP A 52 9.09 -0.05 17.95
CA TRP A 52 8.41 0.17 16.67
C TRP A 52 8.91 -0.72 15.51
N PRO A 53 10.24 -0.88 15.28
CA PRO A 53 10.75 -1.79 14.26
C PRO A 53 10.34 -3.25 14.48
N LEU A 54 10.27 -3.72 15.72
CA LEU A 54 9.85 -5.08 16.06
C LEU A 54 8.38 -5.30 15.74
N VAL A 55 7.53 -4.34 16.10
CA VAL A 55 6.09 -4.36 15.74
C VAL A 55 5.89 -4.37 14.22
N CYS A 56 6.71 -3.63 13.48
CA CYS A 56 6.68 -3.64 12.02
C CYS A 56 7.06 -5.01 11.43
N VAL A 57 7.95 -5.77 12.07
CA VAL A 57 8.27 -7.15 11.65
C VAL A 57 7.06 -8.06 11.86
N VAL A 58 6.44 -8.02 13.05
CA VAL A 58 5.21 -8.80 13.36
C VAL A 58 4.10 -8.48 12.35
N PHE A 59 3.88 -7.21 12.05
CA PHE A 59 2.87 -6.80 11.06
C PHE A 59 3.15 -7.40 9.68
N ARG A 60 4.40 -7.32 9.20
CA ARG A 60 4.78 -7.88 7.89
C ARG A 60 4.61 -9.39 7.83
N LEU A 61 4.99 -10.10 8.90
CA LEU A 61 4.81 -11.55 9.00
C LEU A 61 3.33 -11.94 8.99
N ALA A 62 2.48 -11.20 9.71
CA ALA A 62 1.04 -11.43 9.71
C ALA A 62 0.42 -11.19 8.32
N VAL A 63 0.82 -10.12 7.61
CA VAL A 63 0.39 -9.85 6.23
C VAL A 63 0.86 -10.96 5.29
N ALA A 64 2.11 -11.41 5.43
CA ALA A 64 2.66 -12.49 4.62
C ALA A 64 1.90 -13.80 4.84
N LEU A 65 1.60 -14.14 6.09
CA LEU A 65 0.81 -15.32 6.46
C LEU A 65 -0.61 -15.24 5.86
N PHE A 66 -1.26 -14.07 5.95
CA PHE A 66 -2.55 -13.84 5.32
C PHE A 66 -2.50 -14.07 3.80
N LEU A 67 -1.53 -13.49 3.11
CA LEU A 67 -1.37 -13.64 1.65
C LEU A 67 -1.08 -15.08 1.25
N ALA A 68 -0.21 -15.78 1.98
CA ALA A 68 0.10 -17.20 1.75
C ALA A 68 -1.15 -18.09 1.95
N THR A 69 -1.91 -17.84 3.01
CA THR A 69 -3.16 -18.58 3.30
C THR A 69 -4.22 -18.32 2.23
N LYS A 70 -4.36 -17.07 1.78
CA LYS A 70 -5.30 -16.73 0.69
C LYS A 70 -4.88 -17.38 -0.62
N HIS A 71 -3.58 -17.40 -0.94
CA HIS A 71 -3.07 -18.09 -2.11
C HIS A 71 -3.35 -19.59 -2.04
N GLN A 72 -3.11 -20.24 -0.90
CA GLN A 72 -3.37 -21.67 -0.71
C GLN A 72 -4.84 -22.04 -0.90
N ARG A 73 -5.75 -21.15 -0.45
CA ARG A 73 -7.21 -21.37 -0.54
C ARG A 73 -7.82 -20.93 -1.86
N LEU A 74 -7.01 -20.38 -2.76
CA LEU A 74 -7.49 -19.89 -4.05
C LEU A 74 -7.76 -21.07 -4.96
N ASP A 75 -9.03 -21.37 -5.20
CA ASP A 75 -9.43 -22.34 -6.20
C ASP A 75 -9.46 -21.69 -7.59
N VAL A 76 -8.59 -22.15 -8.46
CA VAL A 76 -8.50 -21.69 -9.86
C VAL A 76 -9.23 -22.62 -10.84
N SER A 77 -9.79 -23.74 -10.37
CA SER A 77 -10.38 -24.79 -11.22
C SER A 77 -11.50 -24.24 -12.12
N GLY A 78 -12.36 -23.38 -11.58
CA GLY A 78 -13.47 -22.77 -12.33
C GLY A 78 -13.06 -21.85 -13.49
N TRP A 79 -11.80 -21.47 -13.58
CA TRP A 79 -11.31 -20.64 -14.69
C TRP A 79 -10.56 -21.42 -15.76
N LEU A 80 -10.19 -22.70 -15.50
CA LEU A 80 -9.33 -23.49 -16.39
C LEU A 80 -9.95 -23.82 -17.74
N ASP A 81 -11.25 -23.69 -17.93
CA ASP A 81 -11.91 -23.87 -19.22
C ASP A 81 -11.46 -22.82 -20.26
N HIS A 82 -11.30 -21.60 -19.84
CA HIS A 82 -10.92 -20.46 -20.68
C HIS A 82 -9.48 -19.98 -20.49
N TRP A 83 -8.88 -20.31 -19.34
CA TRP A 83 -7.55 -19.86 -18.94
C TRP A 83 -6.61 -21.05 -18.72
N LYS A 84 -5.33 -20.83 -18.88
CA LYS A 84 -4.27 -21.79 -18.49
C LYS A 84 -3.37 -21.16 -17.46
N VAL A 85 -2.87 -21.96 -16.54
CA VAL A 85 -1.79 -21.55 -15.64
C VAL A 85 -0.51 -21.41 -16.46
N GLU A 86 0.00 -20.20 -16.59
CA GLU A 86 1.28 -19.95 -17.27
C GLU A 86 2.43 -19.93 -16.26
N ARG A 87 2.18 -19.40 -15.05
CA ARG A 87 3.13 -19.43 -13.94
C ARG A 87 2.36 -19.81 -12.67
N SER A 88 2.77 -20.89 -12.03
CA SER A 88 2.20 -21.32 -10.75
C SER A 88 2.67 -20.44 -9.58
N PHE A 89 3.83 -19.79 -9.73
CA PHE A 89 4.41 -18.92 -8.72
C PHE A 89 5.10 -17.72 -9.39
N ALA A 90 4.40 -16.60 -9.45
CA ALA A 90 4.94 -15.30 -9.89
C ALA A 90 5.03 -14.37 -8.69
N THR A 91 6.22 -13.91 -8.37
CA THR A 91 6.46 -13.03 -7.22
C THR A 91 5.98 -11.60 -7.47
N ARG A 92 5.52 -10.96 -6.40
CA ARG A 92 5.22 -9.53 -6.35
C ARG A 92 5.56 -8.98 -4.97
N THR A 93 6.07 -7.77 -4.96
CA THR A 93 6.26 -7.00 -3.73
C THR A 93 5.17 -5.93 -3.61
N ILE A 94 4.54 -5.85 -2.43
CA ILE A 94 3.61 -4.80 -2.04
C ILE A 94 4.17 -4.05 -0.84
N ARG A 95 4.09 -2.72 -0.86
CA ARG A 95 4.49 -1.88 0.26
C ARG A 95 3.30 -1.61 1.17
N THR A 96 3.40 -2.07 2.40
CA THR A 96 2.40 -1.91 3.47
C THR A 96 2.82 -0.79 4.43
N LEU A 97 2.02 -0.47 5.43
CA LEU A 97 2.36 0.53 6.45
C LEU A 97 3.69 0.25 7.16
N CYS A 98 4.02 -1.01 7.38
CA CYS A 98 5.23 -1.43 8.08
C CYS A 98 6.34 -1.93 7.15
N GLY A 99 6.29 -1.58 5.87
CA GLY A 99 7.30 -1.94 4.88
C GLY A 99 6.86 -2.94 3.84
N ALA A 100 7.82 -3.48 3.10
CA ALA A 100 7.57 -4.33 1.95
C ALA A 100 7.29 -5.79 2.35
N VAL A 101 6.35 -6.43 1.64
CA VAL A 101 6.06 -7.86 1.71
C VAL A 101 6.06 -8.41 0.29
N THR A 102 6.86 -9.45 0.04
CA THR A 102 6.92 -10.16 -1.24
C THR A 102 6.12 -11.44 -1.14
N PHE A 103 5.26 -11.70 -2.12
CA PHE A 103 4.40 -12.88 -2.13
C PHE A 103 4.30 -13.51 -3.52
N GLY A 104 4.04 -14.82 -3.54
CA GLY A 104 3.77 -15.57 -4.75
C GLY A 104 2.30 -15.56 -5.12
N ARG A 105 2.02 -15.67 -6.41
CA ARG A 105 0.67 -15.70 -6.97
C ARG A 105 0.64 -16.45 -8.29
N VAL A 106 -0.50 -17.04 -8.60
CA VAL A 106 -0.73 -17.72 -9.88
C VAL A 106 -0.99 -16.70 -10.96
N TYR A 107 -0.35 -16.85 -12.13
CA TYR A 107 -0.64 -16.08 -13.34
C TYR A 107 -1.40 -16.92 -14.33
N LEU A 108 -2.56 -16.45 -14.73
CA LEU A 108 -3.42 -17.06 -15.72
C LEU A 108 -3.34 -16.32 -17.06
N ARG A 109 -3.28 -17.07 -18.15
CA ARG A 109 -3.31 -16.54 -19.52
C ARG A 109 -4.46 -17.19 -20.30
N PRO A 110 -5.10 -16.46 -21.25
CA PRO A 110 -6.14 -17.03 -22.09
C PRO A 110 -5.64 -18.28 -22.86
N ARG A 111 -6.44 -19.33 -22.95
CA ARG A 111 -6.13 -20.51 -23.77
C ARG A 111 -6.18 -20.19 -25.26
N ARG A 112 -7.04 -19.26 -25.66
CA ARG A 112 -7.25 -18.85 -27.05
C ARG A 112 -7.16 -17.32 -27.16
N GLY A 113 -6.60 -16.85 -28.29
CA GLY A 113 -6.47 -15.41 -28.55
C GLY A 113 -5.19 -14.77 -27.97
N LYS A 114 -5.00 -13.47 -28.25
CA LYS A 114 -3.86 -12.64 -27.80
C LYS A 114 -4.25 -11.71 -26.64
N GLY A 115 -5.00 -12.21 -25.68
CA GLY A 115 -5.41 -11.42 -24.50
C GLY A 115 -4.30 -11.34 -23.45
N ASN A 116 -4.34 -10.27 -22.63
CA ASN A 116 -3.49 -10.16 -21.46
C ASN A 116 -3.92 -11.18 -20.40
N GLY A 117 -2.95 -11.76 -19.70
CA GLY A 117 -3.22 -12.58 -18.54
C GLY A 117 -3.55 -11.72 -17.30
N TRP A 118 -3.91 -12.39 -16.22
CA TRP A 118 -4.27 -11.74 -14.96
C TRP A 118 -3.88 -12.58 -13.74
N PHE A 119 -3.95 -11.99 -12.57
CA PHE A 119 -3.62 -12.61 -11.32
C PHE A 119 -4.88 -12.73 -10.46
N PRO A 120 -5.45 -13.93 -10.29
CA PRO A 120 -6.68 -14.14 -9.52
C PRO A 120 -6.59 -13.65 -8.08
N LEU A 121 -5.44 -13.84 -7.42
CA LEU A 121 -5.22 -13.37 -6.06
C LEU A 121 -5.27 -11.85 -5.96
N ASP A 122 -4.66 -11.14 -6.91
CA ASP A 122 -4.70 -9.67 -6.93
C ASP A 122 -6.13 -9.15 -7.09
N ALA A 123 -6.89 -9.76 -7.99
CA ALA A 123 -8.29 -9.39 -8.22
C ALA A 123 -9.17 -9.68 -6.97
N ALA A 124 -9.00 -10.86 -6.36
CA ALA A 124 -9.75 -11.24 -5.15
C ALA A 124 -9.47 -10.35 -3.94
N LEU A 125 -8.25 -9.82 -3.83
CA LEU A 125 -7.83 -8.95 -2.73
C LEU A 125 -7.85 -7.45 -3.08
N GLY A 126 -8.23 -7.09 -4.29
CA GLY A 126 -8.23 -5.71 -4.75
C GLY A 126 -6.83 -5.08 -4.78
N ILE A 127 -5.78 -5.88 -5.03
CA ILE A 127 -4.40 -5.38 -5.06
C ILE A 127 -4.17 -4.62 -6.37
N THR A 128 -3.91 -3.33 -6.27
CA THR A 128 -3.69 -2.44 -7.42
C THR A 128 -2.31 -2.59 -8.03
N ALA A 129 -2.12 -2.09 -9.27
CA ALA A 129 -0.84 -2.13 -9.98
C ALA A 129 0.27 -1.30 -9.31
N ASP A 130 -0.08 -0.33 -8.48
CA ASP A 130 0.83 0.70 -7.92
C ASP A 130 1.90 0.15 -6.97
N GLY A 131 1.76 -1.09 -6.51
CA GLY A 131 2.70 -1.71 -5.58
C GLY A 131 2.56 -1.23 -4.13
N PHE A 132 1.47 -0.52 -3.80
CA PHE A 132 1.13 -0.11 -2.43
C PHE A 132 -0.14 -0.82 -1.94
N SER A 133 -0.23 -1.06 -0.63
CA SER A 133 -1.48 -1.51 -0.03
C SER A 133 -2.53 -0.39 -0.02
N TRP A 134 -3.81 -0.74 -0.08
CA TRP A 134 -4.90 0.25 -0.02
C TRP A 134 -4.80 1.18 1.19
N ARG A 135 -4.33 0.68 2.33
CA ARG A 135 -4.17 1.52 3.52
C ARG A 135 -3.07 2.57 3.36
N VAL A 136 -1.99 2.24 2.65
CA VAL A 136 -0.95 3.24 2.28
C VAL A 136 -1.52 4.27 1.33
N ILE A 137 -2.24 3.84 0.29
CA ILE A 137 -2.89 4.72 -0.68
C ILE A 137 -3.87 5.66 0.04
N GLU A 138 -4.74 5.12 0.88
CA GLU A 138 -5.72 5.89 1.65
C GLU A 138 -5.07 6.98 2.51
N ILE A 139 -4.04 6.65 3.29
CA ILE A 139 -3.36 7.63 4.15
C ILE A 139 -2.65 8.68 3.30
N ALA A 140 -1.91 8.25 2.26
CA ALA A 140 -1.19 9.17 1.39
C ALA A 140 -2.11 10.17 0.71
N THR A 141 -3.23 9.71 0.17
CA THR A 141 -4.20 10.56 -0.53
C THR A 141 -5.00 11.45 0.42
N ARG A 142 -5.38 10.96 1.61
CA ARG A 142 -6.01 11.79 2.66
C ARG A 142 -5.09 12.92 3.13
N LEU A 143 -3.79 12.67 3.28
CA LEU A 143 -2.83 13.72 3.59
C LEU A 143 -2.70 14.71 2.43
N ALA A 144 -2.61 14.20 1.19
CA ALA A 144 -2.49 15.03 0.00
C ALA A 144 -3.68 15.97 -0.26
N THR A 145 -4.87 15.69 0.29
CA THR A 145 -6.00 16.62 0.24
C THR A 145 -5.88 17.78 1.24
N ARG A 146 -4.94 17.73 2.18
CA ARG A 146 -4.81 18.72 3.27
C ARG A 146 -3.49 19.49 3.25
N VAL A 147 -2.43 18.84 2.76
CA VAL A 147 -1.07 19.41 2.71
C VAL A 147 -0.42 19.07 1.37
N SER A 148 0.71 19.72 1.05
CA SER A 148 1.46 19.42 -0.17
C SER A 148 1.97 17.97 -0.21
N TYR A 149 2.24 17.42 -1.40
CA TYR A 149 2.77 16.07 -1.56
C TYR A 149 4.11 15.87 -0.83
N ALA A 150 4.97 16.88 -0.83
CA ALA A 150 6.23 16.87 -0.08
C ALA A 150 5.99 16.81 1.44
N ALA A 151 5.03 17.57 1.96
CA ALA A 151 4.65 17.53 3.37
C ALA A 151 4.00 16.18 3.73
N SER A 152 3.15 15.62 2.86
CA SER A 152 2.55 14.29 3.03
C SER A 152 3.64 13.21 3.13
N HIS A 153 4.64 13.24 2.24
CA HIS A 153 5.80 12.36 2.31
C HIS A 153 6.53 12.50 3.66
N GLY A 154 6.83 13.74 4.08
CA GLY A 154 7.53 14.02 5.34
C GLY A 154 6.77 13.50 6.56
N LEU A 155 5.46 13.73 6.63
CA LEU A 155 4.60 13.26 7.73
C LEU A 155 4.55 11.74 7.77
N MET A 156 4.30 11.07 6.65
CA MET A 156 4.29 9.62 6.60
C MET A 156 5.64 9.03 7.01
N LYS A 157 6.75 9.60 6.52
CA LYS A 157 8.10 9.15 6.86
C LYS A 157 8.39 9.32 8.35
N ALA A 158 7.97 10.43 8.96
CA ALA A 158 8.13 10.66 10.40
C ALA A 158 7.32 9.67 11.24
N MET A 159 6.09 9.32 10.81
CA MET A 159 5.20 8.42 11.56
C MET A 159 5.51 6.94 11.36
N LEU A 160 5.85 6.54 10.12
CA LEU A 160 5.96 5.14 9.74
C LEU A 160 7.42 4.66 9.54
N GLY A 161 8.39 5.58 9.56
CA GLY A 161 9.79 5.31 9.22
C GLY A 161 10.07 5.24 7.71
N TRP A 162 9.05 5.21 6.86
CA TRP A 162 9.13 5.23 5.41
C TRP A 162 7.92 5.93 4.80
N ALA A 163 7.99 6.32 3.52
CA ALA A 163 6.87 6.88 2.78
C ALA A 163 7.01 6.62 1.27
N PRO A 164 5.90 6.63 0.49
CA PRO A 164 5.96 6.80 -0.96
C PRO A 164 6.64 8.14 -1.30
N SER A 165 7.29 8.24 -2.45
CA SER A 165 7.85 9.54 -2.90
C SER A 165 6.74 10.56 -3.15
N SER A 166 7.09 11.84 -3.19
CA SER A 166 6.11 12.92 -3.48
C SER A 166 5.41 12.70 -4.82
N GLU A 167 6.17 12.28 -5.84
CA GLU A 167 5.64 11.97 -7.17
C GLU A 167 4.72 10.75 -7.15
N ALA A 168 5.04 9.73 -6.33
CA ALA A 168 4.16 8.58 -6.16
C ALA A 168 2.84 8.98 -5.48
N ILE A 169 2.89 9.84 -4.45
CA ILE A 169 1.69 10.37 -3.77
C ILE A 169 0.84 11.17 -4.75
N GLU A 170 1.46 12.02 -5.56
CA GLU A 170 0.77 12.79 -6.62
C GLU A 170 0.08 11.85 -7.61
N SER A 171 0.79 10.86 -8.13
CA SER A 171 0.24 9.88 -9.07
C SER A 171 -0.94 9.11 -8.48
N LEU A 172 -0.86 8.72 -7.20
CA LEU A 172 -1.95 8.06 -6.49
C LEU A 172 -3.17 9.00 -6.33
N ALA A 173 -2.95 10.25 -5.97
CA ALA A 173 -4.02 11.24 -5.81
C ALA A 173 -4.72 11.54 -7.14
N ILE A 174 -3.98 11.73 -8.23
CA ILE A 174 -4.53 11.93 -9.59
C ILE A 174 -5.30 10.69 -10.04
N GLY A 175 -4.74 9.49 -9.83
CA GLY A 175 -5.39 8.22 -10.20
C GLY A 175 -6.70 7.95 -9.45
N LEU A 176 -6.82 8.39 -8.19
CA LEU A 176 -8.09 8.34 -7.45
C LEU A 176 -9.04 9.44 -7.91
N GLY A 177 -8.56 10.68 -8.10
CA GLY A 177 -9.36 11.81 -8.54
C GLY A 177 -10.04 11.57 -9.88
N SER A 178 -9.35 10.95 -10.84
CA SER A 178 -9.93 10.61 -12.14
C SER A 178 -11.10 9.61 -12.06
N ARG A 179 -11.13 8.77 -11.02
CA ARG A 179 -12.24 7.82 -10.77
C ARG A 179 -13.35 8.44 -9.92
N ALA A 180 -13.04 9.45 -9.12
CA ALA A 180 -14.00 10.10 -8.24
C ALA A 180 -15.10 10.81 -9.03
N ALA A 181 -14.78 11.45 -10.17
CA ALA A 181 -15.76 12.10 -11.02
C ALA A 181 -16.84 11.11 -11.49
N ALA A 182 -16.41 9.98 -12.07
CA ALA A 182 -17.35 8.94 -12.53
C ALA A 182 -18.16 8.33 -11.37
N PHE A 183 -17.56 8.20 -10.19
CA PHE A 183 -18.26 7.73 -9.00
C PHE A 183 -19.34 8.72 -8.57
N VAL A 184 -19.03 10.02 -8.48
CA VAL A 184 -19.99 11.07 -8.12
C VAL A 184 -21.14 11.13 -9.13
N GLU A 185 -20.84 11.08 -10.43
CA GLU A 185 -21.85 11.04 -11.50
C GLU A 185 -22.77 9.80 -11.39
N SER A 186 -22.23 8.66 -10.91
CA SER A 186 -23.01 7.42 -10.75
C SER A 186 -23.94 7.41 -9.52
N GLN A 187 -23.74 8.32 -8.57
CA GLN A 187 -24.53 8.32 -7.32
C GLN A 187 -25.96 8.85 -7.51
N GLY A 188 -26.24 9.53 -8.61
CA GLY A 188 -27.54 10.16 -8.82
C GLY A 188 -27.84 11.28 -7.79
N PRO A 189 -28.89 12.06 -7.99
CA PRO A 189 -29.32 13.07 -7.02
C PRO A 189 -29.81 12.38 -5.73
N PHE A 190 -29.49 12.95 -4.56
CA PHE A 190 -30.06 12.50 -3.29
C PHE A 190 -31.57 12.76 -3.30
N GLU A 191 -32.36 11.81 -2.80
CA GLU A 191 -33.84 11.89 -2.82
C GLU A 191 -34.39 13.06 -1.96
N ASP A 192 -33.57 13.72 -1.16
CA ASP A 192 -33.97 14.81 -0.25
C ASP A 192 -33.01 16.02 -0.35
N ASP A 193 -32.94 16.60 -1.54
CA ASP A 193 -32.05 17.76 -1.81
C ASP A 193 -32.64 19.11 -1.32
N GLY A 194 -33.80 19.10 -0.62
CA GLY A 194 -34.45 20.32 -0.12
C GLY A 194 -35.01 21.22 -1.24
N GLU A 195 -35.74 22.28 -0.85
CA GLU A 195 -36.41 23.21 -1.77
C GLU A 195 -35.46 24.32 -2.30
N VAL A 196 -34.22 24.42 -1.78
CA VAL A 196 -33.31 25.51 -2.13
C VAL A 196 -31.93 24.98 -2.51
N LEU A 197 -31.51 25.20 -3.76
CA LEU A 197 -30.16 24.94 -4.25
C LEU A 197 -29.28 26.16 -3.97
N VAL A 198 -28.27 26.00 -3.08
CA VAL A 198 -27.23 27.02 -2.87
C VAL A 198 -25.98 26.59 -3.64
N ILE A 199 -25.62 27.37 -4.67
CA ILE A 199 -24.38 27.17 -5.42
C ILE A 199 -23.35 28.18 -4.94
N GLU A 200 -22.33 27.73 -4.23
CA GLU A 200 -21.17 28.55 -3.85
C GLU A 200 -20.02 28.29 -4.84
N VAL A 201 -19.61 29.32 -5.58
CA VAL A 201 -18.49 29.25 -6.53
C VAL A 201 -17.32 29.98 -5.92
N ASP A 202 -16.36 29.23 -5.36
CA ASP A 202 -15.08 29.79 -4.93
C ASP A 202 -14.07 29.73 -6.08
N GLY A 203 -13.76 30.93 -6.62
CA GLY A 203 -12.78 31.11 -7.69
C GLY A 203 -11.38 31.29 -7.13
N LYS A 204 -10.63 30.23 -6.91
CA LYS A 204 -9.21 30.32 -6.58
C LYS A 204 -8.40 30.52 -7.85
N ALA A 205 -7.84 31.72 -8.06
CA ALA A 205 -6.83 31.92 -9.09
C ALA A 205 -5.59 31.09 -8.78
N ILE A 206 -5.38 30.01 -9.52
CA ILE A 206 -4.13 29.25 -9.48
C ILE A 206 -3.15 29.98 -10.41
N PRO A 207 -2.00 30.49 -9.90
CA PRO A 207 -0.97 31.05 -10.78
C PRO A 207 -0.46 29.92 -11.68
N THR A 208 -0.92 29.92 -12.92
CA THR A 208 -0.41 29.00 -13.95
C THR A 208 0.88 29.61 -14.50
N ALA A 209 2.03 29.06 -14.12
CA ALA A 209 3.27 29.35 -14.81
C ALA A 209 3.22 28.70 -16.21
N THR A 210 3.51 29.48 -17.23
CA THR A 210 3.67 28.93 -18.57
C THR A 210 4.88 27.99 -18.63
N GLU A 211 4.88 27.07 -19.58
CA GLU A 211 5.99 26.10 -19.73
C GLU A 211 7.34 26.81 -19.91
N ALA A 212 7.35 27.97 -20.56
CA ALA A 212 8.52 28.84 -20.73
C ALA A 212 9.03 29.40 -19.39
N GLU A 213 8.15 29.82 -18.48
CA GLU A 213 8.51 30.28 -17.13
C GLU A 213 9.03 29.13 -16.27
N MET A 214 8.46 27.95 -16.41
CA MET A 214 8.94 26.76 -15.70
C MET A 214 10.33 26.34 -16.18
N GLN A 215 10.59 26.41 -17.48
CA GLN A 215 11.92 26.14 -18.03
C GLN A 215 12.95 27.20 -17.65
N ALA A 216 12.56 28.47 -17.58
CA ALA A 216 13.45 29.57 -17.13
C ALA A 216 13.87 29.39 -15.66
N ARG A 217 13.01 28.87 -14.80
CA ARG A 217 13.33 28.59 -13.37
C ARG A 217 14.18 27.33 -13.16
N ARG A 218 14.32 26.45 -14.15
CA ARG A 218 15.15 25.23 -14.10
C ARG A 218 16.57 25.44 -14.60
N ARG A 219 16.90 26.62 -15.11
CA ARG A 219 18.29 26.94 -15.48
C ARG A 219 19.04 27.41 -14.23
N PRO A 220 20.21 26.77 -13.90
CA PRO A 220 21.06 27.15 -12.80
C PRO A 220 21.67 28.53 -12.97
#